data_777e22a69ae0ae159be6b9b1b95a2e25
#
_entry.id   777e22a69ae0ae159be6b9b1b95a2e25
#
_cell.length_a   1.000
_cell.length_b   1.000
_cell.length_c   1.000
_cell.angle_alpha   90.00
_cell.angle_beta   90.00
_cell.angle_gamma   90.00
#
_symmetry.space_group_name_H-M   'P 1'
#
loop_
_entity.id
_entity.type
_entity.pdbx_description
1 polymer ?
#
loop_
_entity_poly.entity_id
_entity_poly.type
_entity_poly.pdbx_seq_one_letter_code
_entity_poly.pdbx_strand_id
1 'polypeptide(L)'
;MNGKLNIILDIDNTLVEYMVKDAPWKDLPDEEKKKYDFYQGFVLRPELWDFMAWMKKLAKTVNLWTLSDRDYANWVKEIIEEKMGEGFITHVWCDEDDEQAQAHENPAKKIQKNLNWIWDQGIFKPCDTILIDDYEINIKNEANYRNGIQIRKFALWSRVTKRDPFGPYKDMSKDRALLDVVDEIKKIDQSRLCSNPDSRPIEKAVLRVSVPGGRRRRRNLTRRALRRYVTKRKF
;
A
#
# COMPACT_ATOMS: atom_id res chain seq x y z
N MET A 1 -4.35 24.98 -13.48
CA MET A 1 -3.91 24.35 -12.20
C MET A 1 -4.49 22.96 -12.19
N ASN A 2 -3.65 21.93 -12.17
CA ASN A 2 -4.16 20.57 -12.00
C ASN A 2 -4.87 20.51 -10.64
N GLY A 3 -6.10 20.03 -10.60
CA GLY A 3 -6.83 19.84 -9.34
C GLY A 3 -6.07 18.87 -8.44
N LYS A 4 -6.29 18.94 -7.14
CA LYS A 4 -5.66 18.01 -6.20
C LYS A 4 -6.37 16.65 -6.27
N LEU A 5 -5.61 15.57 -6.14
CA LEU A 5 -6.08 14.18 -6.18
C LEU A 5 -6.45 13.66 -4.78
N ASN A 6 -7.42 12.77 -4.70
CA ASN A 6 -7.65 11.94 -3.53
C ASN A 6 -6.69 10.75 -3.60
N ILE A 7 -5.79 10.65 -2.65
CA ILE A 7 -4.78 9.58 -2.61
C ILE A 7 -5.22 8.51 -1.61
N ILE A 8 -5.26 7.27 -2.05
CA ILE A 8 -5.55 6.10 -1.22
C ILE A 8 -4.27 5.28 -1.14
N LEU A 9 -3.81 5.01 0.08
CA LEU A 9 -2.57 4.32 0.36
C LEU A 9 -2.86 2.95 0.98
N ASP A 10 -2.27 1.91 0.42
CA ASP A 10 -2.11 0.65 1.14
C ASP A 10 -1.12 0.83 2.31
N ILE A 11 -1.22 -0.02 3.31
CA ILE A 11 -0.41 0.06 4.54
C ILE A 11 0.75 -0.93 4.49
N ASP A 12 0.43 -2.22 4.47
CA ASP A 12 1.40 -3.29 4.66
C ASP A 12 2.35 -3.44 3.47
N ASN A 13 3.65 -3.35 3.73
CA ASN A 13 4.72 -3.38 2.73
C ASN A 13 4.67 -2.21 1.71
N THR A 14 3.74 -1.29 1.88
CA THR A 14 3.65 -0.03 1.14
C THR A 14 4.23 1.12 1.96
N LEU A 15 3.72 1.34 3.16
CA LEU A 15 4.17 2.40 4.08
C LEU A 15 5.03 1.85 5.22
N VAL A 16 4.69 0.67 5.71
CA VAL A 16 5.32 0.04 6.87
C VAL A 16 5.50 -1.45 6.64
N GLU A 17 6.42 -2.06 7.40
CA GLU A 17 6.46 -3.50 7.62
C GLU A 17 6.18 -3.81 9.09
N TYR A 18 5.10 -4.53 9.37
CA TYR A 18 4.75 -4.91 10.73
C TYR A 18 5.65 -6.03 11.24
N MET A 19 6.35 -5.76 12.35
CA MET A 19 7.22 -6.71 13.01
C MET A 19 6.48 -7.44 14.11
N VAL A 20 6.13 -8.68 13.86
CA VAL A 20 5.61 -9.58 14.91
C VAL A 20 6.69 -9.78 15.97
N LYS A 21 6.30 -9.97 17.25
CA LYS A 21 7.22 -10.14 18.40
C LYS A 21 8.31 -11.20 18.20
N ASP A 22 8.08 -12.18 17.33
CA ASP A 22 9.00 -13.29 17.02
C ASP A 22 9.73 -13.09 15.68
N ALA A 23 9.65 -11.89 15.11
CA ALA A 23 10.34 -11.59 13.85
C ALA A 23 11.87 -11.52 14.05
N PRO A 24 12.65 -11.84 13.01
CA PRO A 24 14.12 -11.76 13.04
C PRO A 24 14.68 -10.37 13.35
N TRP A 25 13.80 -9.36 13.45
CA TRP A 25 14.18 -8.02 13.89
C TRP A 25 14.97 -8.00 15.20
N LYS A 26 14.61 -8.87 16.16
CA LYS A 26 15.31 -8.96 17.45
C LYS A 26 16.77 -9.39 17.27
N ASP A 27 16.99 -10.29 16.32
CA ASP A 27 18.30 -10.89 16.05
C ASP A 27 19.15 -10.06 15.10
N LEU A 28 18.56 -8.99 14.52
CA LEU A 28 19.30 -8.10 13.64
C LEU A 28 20.33 -7.30 14.46
N PRO A 29 21.57 -7.14 13.95
CA PRO A 29 22.59 -6.29 14.61
C PRO A 29 22.07 -4.86 14.78
N ASP A 30 22.46 -4.24 15.89
CA ASP A 30 22.00 -2.87 16.21
C ASP A 30 22.38 -1.85 15.13
N GLU A 31 23.50 -2.05 14.44
CA GLU A 31 23.93 -1.24 13.31
C GLU A 31 22.92 -1.29 12.15
N GLU A 32 22.30 -2.46 11.92
CA GLU A 32 21.27 -2.63 10.90
C GLU A 32 19.95 -2.00 11.36
N LYS A 33 19.59 -2.19 12.64
CA LYS A 33 18.37 -1.59 13.23
C LYS A 33 18.37 -0.08 13.15
N LYS A 34 19.53 0.56 13.41
CA LYS A 34 19.70 2.02 13.37
C LYS A 34 19.45 2.64 11.99
N LYS A 35 19.41 1.84 10.93
CA LYS A 35 19.12 2.32 9.58
C LYS A 35 17.65 2.63 9.34
N TYR A 36 16.77 2.24 10.25
CA TYR A 36 15.33 2.36 10.08
C TYR A 36 14.67 3.03 11.28
N ASP A 37 13.60 3.76 11.00
CA ASP A 37 12.69 4.21 12.04
C ASP A 37 11.81 3.04 12.48
N PHE A 38 11.92 2.69 13.76
CA PHE A 38 11.10 1.66 14.37
C PHE A 38 10.15 2.30 15.38
N TYR A 39 8.85 2.14 15.16
CA TYR A 39 7.83 2.74 16.00
C TYR A 39 6.72 1.76 16.33
N GLN A 40 6.51 1.50 17.62
CA GLN A 40 5.40 0.67 18.13
C GLN A 40 5.20 -0.69 17.41
N GLY A 41 6.28 -1.38 17.05
CA GLY A 41 6.20 -2.67 16.35
C GLY A 41 6.22 -2.60 14.82
N PHE A 42 6.31 -1.40 14.26
CA PHE A 42 6.47 -1.19 12.83
C PHE A 42 7.88 -0.74 12.48
N VAL A 43 8.40 -1.27 11.41
CA VAL A 43 9.52 -0.64 10.70
C VAL A 43 8.90 0.28 9.65
N LEU A 44 9.18 1.57 9.80
CA LEU A 44 8.69 2.57 8.86
C LEU A 44 9.53 2.51 7.59
N ARG A 45 8.87 2.61 6.44
CA ARG A 45 9.57 2.68 5.17
C ARG A 45 10.43 3.95 5.11
N PRO A 46 11.68 3.87 4.61
CA PRO A 46 12.48 5.06 4.39
C PRO A 46 11.72 6.14 3.62
N GLU A 47 11.98 7.40 3.93
CA GLU A 47 11.34 8.58 3.33
C GLU A 47 9.82 8.71 3.58
N LEU A 48 9.25 7.94 4.53
CA LEU A 48 7.82 7.98 4.82
C LEU A 48 7.36 9.38 5.19
N TRP A 49 8.09 10.08 6.05
CA TRP A 49 7.69 11.41 6.51
C TRP A 49 7.82 12.48 5.43
N ASP A 50 8.84 12.39 4.59
CA ASP A 50 8.98 13.27 3.43
C ASP A 50 7.86 13.02 2.41
N PHE A 51 7.52 11.75 2.18
CA PHE A 51 6.37 11.39 1.35
C PHE A 51 5.07 11.98 1.92
N MET A 52 4.79 11.83 3.22
CA MET A 52 3.59 12.40 3.83
C MET A 52 3.57 13.94 3.77
N ALA A 53 4.72 14.59 3.91
CA ALA A 53 4.84 16.03 3.73
C ALA A 53 4.53 16.47 2.27
N TRP A 54 4.90 15.65 1.28
CA TRP A 54 4.49 15.86 -0.11
C TRP A 54 2.99 15.63 -0.30
N MET A 55 2.42 14.58 0.30
CA MET A 55 0.98 14.33 0.23
C MET A 55 0.18 15.50 0.78
N LYS A 56 0.61 16.10 1.89
CA LYS A 56 -0.01 17.33 2.45
C LYS A 56 -0.08 18.49 1.44
N LYS A 57 0.88 18.58 0.52
CA LYS A 57 0.94 19.64 -0.51
C LYS A 57 0.16 19.28 -1.77
N LEU A 58 0.23 18.03 -2.21
CA LEU A 58 -0.24 17.58 -3.52
C LEU A 58 -1.65 17.00 -3.49
N ALA A 59 -2.01 16.30 -2.41
CA ALA A 59 -3.29 15.63 -2.30
C ALA A 59 -4.42 16.57 -1.87
N LYS A 60 -5.64 16.27 -2.29
CA LYS A 60 -6.89 16.84 -1.77
C LYS A 60 -7.23 16.17 -0.45
N THR A 61 -7.16 14.83 -0.42
CA THR A 61 -7.29 14.00 0.77
C THR A 61 -6.24 12.89 0.74
N VAL A 62 -5.81 12.45 1.93
CA VAL A 62 -4.98 11.25 2.11
C VAL A 62 -5.80 10.23 2.87
N ASN A 63 -5.84 9.00 2.37
CA ASN A 63 -6.71 7.95 2.87
C ASN A 63 -5.92 6.65 2.98
N LEU A 64 -6.35 5.75 3.85
CA LEU A 64 -5.75 4.43 4.03
C LEU A 64 -6.73 3.33 3.60
N TRP A 65 -6.22 2.29 2.95
CA TRP A 65 -6.97 1.07 2.65
C TRP A 65 -6.10 -0.16 2.85
N THR A 66 -6.35 -0.91 3.89
CA THR A 66 -5.65 -2.18 4.19
C THR A 66 -6.59 -3.38 4.08
N LEU A 67 -6.05 -4.57 3.96
CA LEU A 67 -6.78 -5.85 4.10
C LEU A 67 -6.63 -6.45 5.51
N SER A 68 -6.15 -5.66 6.45
CA SER A 68 -6.08 -5.97 7.89
C SER A 68 -7.34 -5.44 8.60
N ASP A 69 -7.48 -5.76 9.88
CA ASP A 69 -8.63 -5.35 10.68
C ASP A 69 -8.64 -3.83 11.00
N ARG A 70 -9.78 -3.36 11.50
CA ARG A 70 -10.05 -1.96 11.82
C ARG A 70 -9.10 -1.41 12.88
N ASP A 71 -8.79 -2.20 13.90
CA ASP A 71 -7.94 -1.77 15.01
C ASP A 71 -6.52 -1.51 14.52
N TYR A 72 -6.01 -2.39 13.68
CA TYR A 72 -4.71 -2.21 13.02
C TYR A 72 -4.69 -0.96 12.14
N ALA A 73 -5.71 -0.78 11.30
CA ALA A 73 -5.78 0.36 10.39
C ALA A 73 -5.82 1.71 11.15
N ASN A 74 -6.61 1.77 12.24
CA ASN A 74 -6.68 2.93 13.10
C ASN A 74 -5.37 3.20 13.83
N TRP A 75 -4.69 2.15 14.29
CA TRP A 75 -3.39 2.30 14.92
C TRP A 75 -2.35 2.93 13.99
N VAL A 76 -2.28 2.50 12.72
CA VAL A 76 -1.38 3.12 11.73
C VAL A 76 -1.80 4.57 11.43
N LYS A 77 -3.12 4.85 11.36
CA LYS A 77 -3.62 6.21 11.24
C LYS A 77 -3.11 7.09 12.37
N GLU A 78 -3.24 6.66 13.63
CA GLU A 78 -2.79 7.39 14.81
C GLU A 78 -1.30 7.73 14.74
N ILE A 79 -0.45 6.76 14.36
CA ILE A 79 0.99 6.99 14.16
C ILE A 79 1.26 8.09 13.13
N ILE A 80 0.52 8.07 12.00
CA ILE A 80 0.69 9.08 10.95
C ILE A 80 0.20 10.44 11.46
N GLU A 81 -0.95 10.50 12.11
CA GLU A 81 -1.55 11.75 12.58
C GLU A 81 -0.79 12.37 13.74
N GLU A 82 -0.13 11.58 14.59
CA GLU A 82 0.78 12.09 15.63
C GLU A 82 1.88 12.97 15.01
N LYS A 83 2.38 12.60 13.85
CA LYS A 83 3.45 13.34 13.15
C LYS A 83 2.93 14.43 12.22
N MET A 84 1.82 14.20 11.52
CA MET A 84 1.31 15.06 10.46
C MET A 84 0.22 16.04 10.92
N GLY A 85 -0.37 15.78 12.08
CA GLY A 85 -1.50 16.50 12.67
C GLY A 85 -2.81 15.73 12.53
N GLU A 86 -3.69 15.92 13.52
CA GLU A 86 -5.03 15.32 13.55
C GLU A 86 -5.84 15.64 12.29
N GLY A 87 -6.60 14.66 11.79
CA GLY A 87 -7.41 14.80 10.58
C GLY A 87 -6.62 14.78 9.27
N PHE A 88 -5.31 14.47 9.31
CA PHE A 88 -4.51 14.30 8.09
C PHE A 88 -5.00 13.12 7.25
N ILE A 89 -5.42 12.03 7.87
CA ILE A 89 -6.05 10.88 7.20
C ILE A 89 -7.57 11.07 7.21
N THR A 90 -8.16 11.23 6.03
CA THR A 90 -9.59 11.54 5.88
C THR A 90 -10.47 10.30 6.01
N HIS A 91 -10.13 9.20 5.32
CA HIS A 91 -10.87 7.94 5.38
C HIS A 91 -9.91 6.78 5.65
N VAL A 92 -10.44 5.75 6.32
CA VAL A 92 -9.75 4.48 6.56
C VAL A 92 -10.70 3.35 6.18
N TRP A 93 -10.28 2.50 5.24
CA TRP A 93 -10.94 1.26 4.88
C TRP A 93 -10.09 0.06 5.29
N CYS A 94 -10.75 -1.01 5.69
CA CYS A 94 -10.13 -2.24 6.20
C CYS A 94 -10.74 -3.48 5.54
N ASP A 95 -10.48 -4.68 6.06
CA ASP A 95 -10.96 -5.94 5.52
C ASP A 95 -12.49 -6.03 5.47
N GLU A 96 -13.21 -5.48 6.46
CA GLU A 96 -14.66 -5.45 6.49
C GLU A 96 -15.24 -4.62 5.33
N ASP A 97 -14.61 -3.48 5.02
CA ASP A 97 -14.98 -2.63 3.88
C ASP A 97 -14.61 -3.29 2.56
N ASP A 98 -13.47 -4.02 2.51
CA ASP A 98 -13.06 -4.76 1.32
C ASP A 98 -14.01 -5.91 1.00
N GLU A 99 -14.57 -6.59 2.01
CA GLU A 99 -15.62 -7.60 1.82
C GLU A 99 -16.87 -7.00 1.15
N GLN A 100 -17.29 -5.80 1.54
CA GLN A 100 -18.39 -5.07 0.90
C GLN A 100 -18.02 -4.66 -0.52
N ALA A 101 -16.83 -4.13 -0.73
CA ALA A 101 -16.33 -3.73 -2.04
C ALA A 101 -16.23 -4.93 -3.02
N GLN A 102 -15.84 -6.11 -2.54
CA GLN A 102 -15.80 -7.34 -3.35
C GLN A 102 -17.20 -7.83 -3.76
N ALA A 103 -18.21 -7.63 -2.89
CA ALA A 103 -19.58 -8.05 -3.17
C ALA A 103 -20.32 -7.10 -4.12
N HIS A 104 -19.81 -5.89 -4.30
CA HIS A 104 -20.52 -4.80 -4.99
C HIS A 104 -20.80 -5.09 -6.47
N GLU A 105 -19.82 -5.57 -7.24
CA GLU A 105 -20.00 -5.78 -8.69
C GLU A 105 -20.27 -7.24 -9.06
N ASN A 106 -19.35 -8.10 -8.67
CA ASN A 106 -19.41 -9.53 -8.99
C ASN A 106 -18.69 -10.36 -7.94
N PRO A 107 -19.45 -11.02 -7.05
CA PRO A 107 -18.87 -11.86 -6.00
C PRO A 107 -17.91 -12.94 -6.50
N ALA A 108 -18.08 -13.39 -7.76
CA ALA A 108 -17.22 -14.41 -8.35
C ALA A 108 -15.83 -13.88 -8.75
N LYS A 109 -15.68 -12.59 -9.05
CA LYS A 109 -14.41 -11.99 -9.47
C LYS A 109 -13.47 -11.68 -8.32
N LYS A 110 -13.98 -11.47 -7.12
CA LYS A 110 -13.20 -11.16 -5.89
C LYS A 110 -12.12 -10.10 -6.11
N ILE A 111 -12.49 -8.99 -6.70
CA ILE A 111 -11.62 -7.83 -6.86
C ILE A 111 -11.38 -7.23 -5.47
N GLN A 112 -10.13 -7.18 -5.02
CA GLN A 112 -9.76 -6.53 -3.78
C GLN A 112 -9.57 -5.04 -4.00
N LYS A 113 -9.89 -4.23 -2.98
CA LYS A 113 -9.79 -2.77 -3.02
C LYS A 113 -10.43 -2.19 -4.29
N ASN A 114 -11.69 -2.58 -4.53
CA ASN A 114 -12.44 -2.19 -5.72
C ASN A 114 -12.80 -0.70 -5.67
N LEU A 115 -12.14 0.14 -6.46
CA LEU A 115 -12.39 1.60 -6.50
C LEU A 115 -13.79 1.95 -6.99
N ASN A 116 -14.43 1.13 -7.84
CA ASN A 116 -15.80 1.38 -8.27
C ASN A 116 -16.76 1.47 -7.07
N TRP A 117 -16.54 0.64 -6.04
CA TRP A 117 -17.34 0.67 -4.82
C TRP A 117 -17.27 2.04 -4.11
N ILE A 118 -16.10 2.70 -4.06
CA ILE A 118 -15.92 4.04 -3.49
C ILE A 118 -16.59 5.10 -4.36
N TRP A 119 -16.47 4.97 -5.67
CA TRP A 119 -17.04 5.92 -6.63
C TRP A 119 -18.58 5.85 -6.65
N ASP A 120 -19.15 4.66 -6.57
CA ASP A 120 -20.61 4.45 -6.58
C ASP A 120 -21.27 4.95 -5.29
N GLN A 121 -20.51 5.00 -4.18
CA GLN A 121 -20.96 5.67 -2.97
C GLN A 121 -20.86 7.21 -3.03
N GLY A 122 -20.31 7.76 -4.10
CA GLY A 122 -20.13 9.21 -4.27
C GLY A 122 -19.07 9.82 -3.36
N ILE A 123 -18.23 9.00 -2.69
CA ILE A 123 -17.17 9.47 -1.79
C ILE A 123 -16.11 10.22 -2.60
N PHE A 124 -15.66 9.61 -3.71
CA PHE A 124 -14.71 10.22 -4.65
C PHE A 124 -15.22 10.05 -6.10
N LYS A 125 -14.42 10.55 -7.05
CA LYS A 125 -14.68 10.40 -8.49
C LYS A 125 -13.50 9.69 -9.17
N PRO A 126 -13.75 8.95 -10.27
CA PRO A 126 -12.67 8.32 -11.03
C PRO A 126 -11.58 9.30 -11.47
N CYS A 127 -11.99 10.53 -11.80
CA CYS A 127 -11.09 11.57 -12.31
C CYS A 127 -10.11 12.15 -11.28
N ASP A 128 -10.34 11.92 -10.01
CA ASP A 128 -9.56 12.57 -8.94
C ASP A 128 -9.06 11.59 -7.87
N THR A 129 -9.05 10.29 -8.18
CA THR A 129 -8.67 9.24 -7.23
C THR A 129 -7.47 8.45 -7.74
N ILE A 130 -6.49 8.20 -6.88
CA ILE A 130 -5.34 7.33 -7.14
C ILE A 130 -5.18 6.36 -5.96
N LEU A 131 -5.03 5.06 -6.28
CA LEU A 131 -4.67 4.00 -5.35
C LEU A 131 -3.17 3.68 -5.49
N ILE A 132 -2.45 3.63 -4.37
CA ILE A 132 -1.04 3.24 -4.30
C ILE A 132 -0.94 1.97 -3.47
N ASP A 133 -0.39 0.88 -4.05
CA ASP A 133 -0.36 -0.44 -3.44
C ASP A 133 0.83 -1.25 -3.95
N ASP A 134 1.46 -2.09 -3.11
CA ASP A 134 2.56 -2.95 -3.52
C ASP A 134 2.07 -4.22 -4.24
N TYR A 135 0.80 -4.57 -4.06
CA TYR A 135 0.25 -5.81 -4.59
C TYR A 135 -0.34 -5.62 -5.98
N GLU A 136 0.35 -6.16 -6.97
CA GLU A 136 0.02 -6.03 -8.39
C GLU A 136 -1.45 -6.34 -8.73
N ILE A 137 -2.09 -7.30 -8.02
CA ILE A 137 -3.48 -7.68 -8.26
C ILE A 137 -4.45 -6.54 -7.88
N ASN A 138 -4.14 -5.79 -6.83
CA ASN A 138 -4.94 -4.64 -6.42
C ASN A 138 -4.88 -3.49 -7.42
N ILE A 139 -3.78 -3.38 -8.17
CA ILE A 139 -3.56 -2.31 -9.15
C ILE A 139 -4.04 -2.69 -10.55
N LYS A 140 -3.77 -3.93 -10.99
CA LYS A 140 -4.00 -4.35 -12.39
C LYS A 140 -5.37 -4.99 -12.63
N ASN A 141 -6.28 -4.95 -11.66
CA ASN A 141 -7.65 -5.40 -11.89
C ASN A 141 -8.44 -4.38 -12.73
N GLU A 142 -9.56 -4.81 -13.28
CA GLU A 142 -10.38 -3.99 -14.18
C GLU A 142 -10.99 -2.73 -13.55
N ALA A 143 -11.16 -2.70 -12.23
CA ALA A 143 -11.67 -1.53 -11.51
C ALA A 143 -10.59 -0.45 -11.27
N ASN A 144 -9.32 -0.87 -11.10
CA ASN A 144 -8.28 0.00 -10.56
C ASN A 144 -7.18 0.37 -11.57
N TYR A 145 -7.05 -0.35 -12.69
CA TYR A 145 -5.87 -0.29 -13.57
C TYR A 145 -5.55 1.10 -14.13
N ARG A 146 -6.52 2.00 -14.17
CA ARG A 146 -6.33 3.40 -14.63
C ARG A 146 -5.89 4.34 -13.51
N ASN A 147 -6.30 4.01 -12.30
CA ASN A 147 -6.17 4.84 -11.11
C ASN A 147 -5.16 4.26 -10.12
N GLY A 148 -4.41 3.23 -10.52
CA GLY A 148 -3.48 2.53 -9.67
C GLY A 148 -2.02 2.84 -9.97
N ILE A 149 -1.24 3.11 -8.93
CA ILE A 149 0.23 3.16 -8.98
C ILE A 149 0.76 1.98 -8.19
N GLN A 150 1.43 1.06 -8.88
CA GLN A 150 2.10 -0.04 -8.22
C GLN A 150 3.43 0.43 -7.65
N ILE A 151 3.59 0.35 -6.32
CA ILE A 151 4.85 0.61 -5.65
C ILE A 151 5.62 -0.70 -5.43
N ARG A 152 6.95 -0.62 -5.37
CA ARG A 152 7.77 -1.76 -4.99
C ARG A 152 7.52 -2.14 -3.54
N LYS A 153 7.32 -3.43 -3.28
CA LYS A 153 7.13 -3.97 -1.94
C LYS A 153 8.28 -3.59 -1.00
N PHE A 154 7.95 -3.03 0.15
CA PHE A 154 8.85 -2.82 1.28
C PHE A 154 8.79 -4.05 2.19
N ALA A 155 9.84 -4.86 2.18
CA ALA A 155 9.93 -6.05 3.00
C ALA A 155 11.41 -6.35 3.28
N LEU A 156 11.77 -6.32 4.55
CA LEU A 156 13.16 -6.57 5.02
C LEU A 156 13.52 -8.06 4.94
N TRP A 157 12.52 -8.92 4.94
CA TRP A 157 12.73 -10.36 4.77
C TRP A 157 11.88 -10.92 3.64
N SER A 158 12.50 -11.76 2.82
CA SER A 158 11.75 -12.53 1.83
C SER A 158 11.12 -13.73 2.52
N ARG A 159 9.81 -13.95 2.34
CA ARG A 159 9.16 -15.19 2.77
C ARG A 159 9.61 -16.35 1.89
N VAL A 160 10.31 -17.32 2.46
CA VAL A 160 10.89 -18.43 1.67
C VAL A 160 10.03 -19.69 1.74
N THR A 161 9.62 -20.13 2.92
CA THR A 161 8.83 -21.37 3.11
C THR A 161 7.88 -21.26 4.31
N LYS A 162 6.97 -22.25 4.47
CA LYS A 162 6.15 -22.38 5.68
C LYS A 162 6.96 -22.71 6.94
N ARG A 163 8.16 -23.31 6.78
CA ARG A 163 9.03 -23.74 7.89
C ARG A 163 10.02 -22.64 8.27
N ASP A 164 10.42 -21.83 7.29
CA ASP A 164 11.21 -20.63 7.49
C ASP A 164 10.43 -19.44 6.90
N PRO A 165 9.58 -18.81 7.72
CA PRO A 165 8.77 -17.69 7.27
C PRO A 165 9.59 -16.44 6.95
N PHE A 166 10.84 -16.39 7.44
CA PHE A 166 11.74 -15.28 7.26
C PHE A 166 12.96 -15.77 6.48
N GLY A 167 13.03 -15.43 5.20
CA GLY A 167 14.22 -15.62 4.40
C GLY A 167 15.32 -14.62 4.73
N PRO A 168 16.37 -14.55 3.90
CA PRO A 168 17.49 -13.67 4.16
C PRO A 168 17.06 -12.22 4.29
N TYR A 169 17.69 -11.51 5.23
CA TYR A 169 17.55 -10.07 5.41
C TYR A 169 17.95 -9.34 4.13
N LYS A 170 17.21 -8.29 3.84
CA LYS A 170 17.45 -7.39 2.74
C LYS A 170 17.55 -5.96 3.26
N ASP A 171 18.70 -5.34 3.10
CA ASP A 171 18.87 -3.93 3.40
C ASP A 171 18.02 -3.09 2.44
N MET A 172 17.04 -2.40 2.96
CA MET A 172 16.16 -1.48 2.27
C MET A 172 16.29 -0.03 2.77
N SER A 173 17.32 0.28 3.54
CA SER A 173 17.54 1.61 4.13
C SER A 173 17.68 2.73 3.08
N LYS A 174 18.00 2.37 1.84
CA LYS A 174 18.10 3.30 0.70
C LYS A 174 16.88 3.21 -0.22
N ASP A 175 15.75 2.68 0.25
CA ASP A 175 14.54 2.61 -0.55
C ASP A 175 13.94 4.00 -0.74
N ARG A 176 13.78 4.41 -2.00
CA ARG A 176 13.21 5.70 -2.41
C ARG A 176 11.86 5.57 -3.10
N ALA A 177 11.25 4.41 -3.07
CA ALA A 177 10.06 4.16 -3.87
C ALA A 177 8.88 5.09 -3.52
N LEU A 178 8.79 5.57 -2.27
CA LEU A 178 7.79 6.58 -1.91
C LEU A 178 8.03 7.92 -2.61
N LEU A 179 9.28 8.37 -2.72
CA LEU A 179 9.60 9.61 -3.45
C LEU A 179 9.43 9.44 -4.96
N ASP A 180 9.73 8.25 -5.49
CA ASP A 180 9.45 7.93 -6.90
C ASP A 180 7.95 8.02 -7.20
N VAL A 181 7.09 7.57 -6.27
CA VAL A 181 5.63 7.74 -6.37
C VAL A 181 5.22 9.22 -6.36
N VAL A 182 5.85 10.06 -5.54
CA VAL A 182 5.62 11.52 -5.56
C VAL A 182 5.90 12.09 -6.96
N ASP A 183 6.99 11.67 -7.58
CA ASP A 183 7.34 12.14 -8.91
C ASP A 183 6.37 11.66 -10.00
N GLU A 184 5.80 10.45 -9.85
CA GLU A 184 4.73 9.98 -10.74
C GLU A 184 3.43 10.77 -10.52
N ILE A 185 3.03 11.03 -9.27
CA ILE A 185 1.83 11.84 -8.96
C ILE A 185 1.93 13.24 -9.60
N LYS A 186 3.09 13.87 -9.54
CA LYS A 186 3.33 15.20 -10.16
C LYS A 186 3.14 15.21 -11.69
N LYS A 187 3.34 14.05 -12.33
CA LYS A 187 3.20 13.90 -13.80
C LYS A 187 1.76 13.57 -14.22
N ILE A 188 0.86 13.24 -13.29
CA ILE A 188 -0.51 12.88 -13.62
C ILE A 188 -1.23 14.09 -14.20
N ASP A 189 -1.68 13.93 -15.43
CA ASP A 189 -2.61 14.84 -16.07
C ASP A 189 -4.04 14.38 -15.73
N GLN A 190 -4.72 15.11 -14.86
CA GLN A 190 -6.08 14.80 -14.46
C GLN A 190 -7.07 14.74 -15.63
N SER A 191 -6.83 15.52 -16.68
CA SER A 191 -7.70 15.47 -17.86
C SER A 191 -7.72 14.08 -18.50
N ARG A 192 -6.62 13.33 -18.38
CA ARG A 192 -6.52 11.95 -18.86
C ARG A 192 -7.22 10.93 -17.97
N LEU A 193 -7.35 11.20 -16.66
CA LEU A 193 -8.17 10.36 -15.79
C LEU A 193 -9.66 10.53 -16.07
N CYS A 194 -10.08 11.73 -16.53
CA CYS A 194 -11.46 12.09 -16.82
C CYS A 194 -11.89 11.73 -18.24
N SER A 195 -10.97 11.66 -19.18
CA SER A 195 -11.29 11.48 -20.58
C SER A 195 -11.34 10.00 -20.96
N ASN A 196 -12.56 9.54 -21.27
CA ASN A 196 -12.89 8.31 -21.99
C ASN A 196 -12.65 6.96 -21.27
N PRO A 197 -13.72 6.16 -21.05
CA PRO A 197 -13.62 4.78 -20.59
C PRO A 197 -12.77 3.88 -21.51
N ASP A 198 -12.54 4.25 -22.77
CA ASP A 198 -11.73 3.51 -23.73
C ASP A 198 -10.28 3.99 -23.87
N SER A 199 -9.86 5.03 -23.16
CA SER A 199 -8.45 5.42 -23.16
C SER A 199 -7.61 4.34 -22.47
N ARG A 200 -6.62 3.82 -23.18
CA ARG A 200 -5.71 2.76 -22.72
C ARG A 200 -5.12 3.11 -21.34
N PRO A 201 -4.84 2.08 -20.50
CA PRO A 201 -4.24 2.27 -19.19
C PRO A 201 -3.03 3.20 -19.26
N ILE A 202 -2.71 3.83 -18.13
CA ILE A 202 -1.40 4.47 -17.94
C ILE A 202 -0.35 3.34 -17.97
N GLU A 203 -0.05 2.83 -19.19
CA GLU A 203 0.83 1.67 -19.41
C GLU A 203 2.27 1.89 -18.89
N LYS A 204 2.58 3.08 -18.38
CA LYS A 204 3.93 3.45 -17.95
C LYS A 204 4.09 3.79 -16.46
N ALA A 205 3.05 3.77 -15.66
CA ALA A 205 3.19 3.97 -14.21
C ALA A 205 3.62 2.70 -13.44
N VAL A 206 4.06 1.66 -14.14
CA VAL A 206 4.75 0.54 -13.51
C VAL A 206 6.21 0.94 -13.36
N LEU A 207 6.55 1.54 -12.23
CA LEU A 207 7.94 1.71 -11.83
C LEU A 207 8.60 0.33 -11.65
N ARG A 208 9.01 -0.26 -12.77
CA ARG A 208 9.99 -1.35 -12.76
C ARG A 208 11.35 -0.72 -12.45
N VAL A 209 11.64 -0.50 -11.18
CA VAL A 209 13.03 -0.36 -10.77
C VAL A 209 13.68 -1.72 -11.02
N SER A 210 14.36 -1.83 -12.13
CA SER A 210 15.10 -3.02 -12.54
C SER A 210 16.19 -3.28 -11.52
N VAL A 211 16.03 -4.33 -10.71
CA VAL A 211 17.16 -4.93 -9.99
C VAL A 211 17.89 -5.79 -10.99
N PRO A 212 19.20 -5.59 -11.24
CA PRO A 212 19.96 -6.49 -12.10
C PRO A 212 20.04 -7.87 -11.47
N GLY A 213 19.60 -8.88 -12.19
CA GLY A 213 19.95 -10.29 -11.99
C GLY A 213 19.15 -11.09 -10.96
N GLY A 214 18.04 -11.69 -11.36
CA GLY A 214 17.36 -12.76 -10.62
C GLY A 214 16.34 -13.49 -11.47
N ARG A 215 16.65 -14.72 -11.91
CA ARG A 215 15.73 -15.58 -12.69
C ARG A 215 14.46 -15.90 -11.92
N ARG A 216 13.29 -15.57 -12.50
CA ARG A 216 11.95 -15.86 -11.98
C ARG A 216 11.68 -17.37 -11.94
N ARG A 217 11.28 -17.91 -10.79
CA ARG A 217 10.43 -19.09 -10.67
C ARG A 217 9.11 -18.68 -10.02
N ARG A 218 8.00 -18.78 -10.77
CA ARG A 218 6.63 -18.62 -10.26
C ARG A 218 6.27 -19.77 -9.32
N ARG A 219 5.76 -19.49 -8.13
CA ARG A 219 4.96 -20.44 -7.34
C ARG A 219 3.84 -19.67 -6.63
N ASN A 220 2.61 -20.09 -6.91
CA ASN A 220 1.38 -19.64 -6.26
C ASN A 220 1.33 -20.12 -4.81
N LEU A 221 1.07 -19.23 -3.87
CA LEU A 221 0.79 -19.54 -2.46
C LEU A 221 -0.58 -19.00 -2.05
N THR A 222 -1.41 -19.87 -1.52
CA THR A 222 -2.81 -19.69 -1.24
C THR A 222 -3.10 -18.96 0.09
N ARG A 223 -4.17 -18.13 0.09
CA ARG A 223 -4.73 -17.27 1.13
C ARG A 223 -4.99 -17.88 2.53
N ARG A 224 -4.93 -19.19 2.70
CA ARG A 224 -5.25 -19.85 3.99
C ARG A 224 -4.24 -19.61 5.13
N ALA A 225 -3.06 -19.12 4.83
CA ALA A 225 -2.01 -18.92 5.83
C ALA A 225 -2.17 -17.61 6.63
N LEU A 226 -2.71 -16.55 6.05
CA LEU A 226 -2.87 -15.25 6.72
C LEU A 226 -3.99 -15.26 7.78
N ARG A 227 -5.15 -15.89 7.49
CA ARG A 227 -6.26 -15.97 8.47
C ARG A 227 -5.93 -16.67 9.78
N ARG A 228 -4.92 -17.57 9.82
CA ARG A 228 -4.53 -18.26 11.06
C ARG A 228 -3.62 -17.47 11.99
N TYR A 229 -3.04 -16.37 11.52
CA TYR A 229 -2.15 -15.53 12.35
C TYR A 229 -2.91 -14.45 13.14
N VAL A 230 -4.00 -13.92 12.58
CA VAL A 230 -4.80 -12.84 13.18
C VAL A 230 -5.76 -13.41 14.26
N THR A 231 -6.33 -14.60 14.08
CA THR A 231 -7.34 -15.19 14.98
C THR A 231 -6.80 -15.76 16.30
N LYS A 232 -5.48 -15.74 16.56
CA LYS A 232 -4.90 -16.23 17.82
C LYS A 232 -4.56 -15.13 18.84
N ARG A 233 -5.08 -13.93 18.69
CA ARG A 233 -4.91 -12.85 19.68
C ARG A 233 -6.25 -12.36 20.21
N LYS A 234 -6.92 -13.17 21.01
CA LYS A 234 -7.68 -12.73 22.18
C LYS A 234 -6.86 -13.22 23.37
N PHE A 235 -6.32 -12.29 24.13
CA PHE A 235 -5.62 -12.21 25.41
C PHE A 235 -4.24 -11.60 25.31
#